data_7fb59cd75da35c8fccd0e39e2e844a29
#
_entry.id   7fb59cd75da35c8fccd0e39e2e844a29
#
_cell.length_a   1.000
_cell.length_b   1.000
_cell.length_c   1.000
_cell.angle_alpha   90.00
_cell.angle_beta   90.00
_cell.angle_gamma   90.00
#
_symmetry.space_group_name_H-M   'P 1'
#
loop_
_entity.id
_entity.type
_entity.pdbx_description
1 polymer ?
#
loop_
_entity_poly.entity_id
_entity_poly.type
_entity_poly.pdbx_seq_one_letter_code
_entity_poly.pdbx_strand_id
1 'polypeptide(L)'
;MSENKDVVFNEKIEKSSDFKFGAQVAQVFDDMVSRSVPYYLEMQRMIGELAGNHAIAGTEVYDLGCSTGSTLITMDPSVANDVKFVGIDDSQEMLNKCDAKLKELGITREYELRCADLAKDFTINNASVVVLCLTLQFVRPMHREQLLKRVFAGLNPGGALILVEKILGEESRFNRDFIEYYYNYKRRNNYSELEISQKREALENVLIPYKLSENLLLLKEVGFSHTEIFFKWYNFTGIIAIK
;
A
#
# COMPACT_ATOMS: atom_id res chain seq x y z
N MET A 1 -13.75 -15.56 13.19
CA MET A 1 -14.67 -14.53 12.64
C MET A 1 -14.79 -14.77 11.14
N SER A 2 -16.00 -14.90 10.58
CA SER A 2 -16.15 -15.04 9.13
C SER A 2 -15.80 -13.70 8.49
N GLU A 3 -14.60 -13.57 7.98
CA GLU A 3 -14.25 -12.46 7.11
C GLU A 3 -15.27 -12.41 5.96
N ASN A 4 -15.89 -11.26 5.75
CA ASN A 4 -16.81 -11.10 4.63
C ASN A 4 -16.03 -11.31 3.34
N LYS A 5 -16.43 -12.34 2.57
CA LYS A 5 -15.79 -12.66 1.29
C LYS A 5 -15.97 -11.51 0.31
N ASP A 6 -14.93 -11.16 -0.44
CA ASP A 6 -15.00 -10.21 -1.56
C ASP A 6 -15.90 -10.77 -2.66
N VAL A 7 -17.06 -10.16 -2.83
CA VAL A 7 -18.06 -10.45 -3.86
C VAL A 7 -18.43 -9.18 -4.66
N VAL A 8 -17.63 -8.12 -4.55
CA VAL A 8 -17.93 -6.80 -5.16
C VAL A 8 -18.12 -6.89 -6.68
N PHE A 9 -17.44 -7.82 -7.32
CA PHE A 9 -17.49 -8.01 -8.78
C PHE A 9 -18.04 -9.37 -9.22
N ASN A 10 -18.78 -10.08 -8.35
CA ASN A 10 -19.29 -11.42 -8.68
C ASN A 10 -20.54 -11.41 -9.60
N GLU A 11 -21.28 -10.30 -9.64
CA GLU A 11 -22.42 -10.12 -10.53
C GLU A 11 -22.05 -9.21 -11.70
N LYS A 12 -22.74 -9.39 -12.84
CA LYS A 12 -22.50 -8.58 -14.03
C LYS A 12 -22.88 -7.11 -13.78
N ILE A 13 -21.91 -6.21 -13.94
CA ILE A 13 -22.11 -4.76 -13.84
C ILE A 13 -22.44 -4.24 -15.24
N GLU A 14 -23.63 -3.65 -15.40
CA GLU A 14 -24.09 -3.13 -16.71
C GLU A 14 -23.29 -1.91 -17.19
N LYS A 15 -22.78 -1.09 -16.24
CA LYS A 15 -21.97 0.09 -16.54
C LYS A 15 -20.77 0.13 -15.61
N SER A 16 -19.59 -0.05 -16.18
CA SER A 16 -18.34 0.09 -15.44
C SER A 16 -18.20 1.51 -14.89
N SER A 17 -17.74 1.60 -13.66
CA SER A 17 -17.36 2.86 -13.01
C SER A 17 -15.96 2.72 -12.41
N ASP A 18 -15.27 3.84 -12.23
CA ASP A 18 -13.97 3.86 -11.59
C ASP A 18 -14.05 3.22 -10.19
N PHE A 19 -13.02 2.45 -9.84
CA PHE A 19 -12.90 1.80 -8.54
C PHE A 19 -12.84 2.86 -7.42
N LYS A 20 -13.66 2.65 -6.37
CA LYS A 20 -13.70 3.55 -5.21
C LYS A 20 -13.55 2.76 -3.92
N PHE A 21 -12.73 3.28 -3.01
CA PHE A 21 -12.52 2.72 -1.68
C PHE A 21 -13.64 3.14 -0.70
N GLY A 22 -14.91 2.89 -1.07
CA GLY A 22 -16.08 3.22 -0.26
C GLY A 22 -16.49 2.11 0.72
N ALA A 23 -17.63 2.29 1.40
CA ALA A 23 -18.12 1.40 2.46
C ALA A 23 -18.21 -0.08 2.06
N GLN A 24 -18.68 -0.40 0.84
CA GLN A 24 -18.79 -1.77 0.35
C GLN A 24 -17.40 -2.44 0.23
N VAL A 25 -16.42 -1.73 -0.33
CA VAL A 25 -15.05 -2.23 -0.46
C VAL A 25 -14.40 -2.37 0.92
N ALA A 26 -14.59 -1.39 1.83
CA ALA A 26 -14.04 -1.44 3.17
C ALA A 26 -14.47 -2.70 3.94
N GLN A 27 -15.69 -3.20 3.74
CA GLN A 27 -16.19 -4.40 4.42
C GLN A 27 -15.44 -5.68 4.03
N VAL A 28 -14.97 -5.78 2.79
CA VAL A 28 -14.34 -6.97 2.22
C VAL A 28 -12.87 -6.78 1.88
N PHE A 29 -12.29 -5.63 2.23
CA PHE A 29 -10.96 -5.21 1.79
C PHE A 29 -9.86 -6.20 2.17
N ASP A 30 -9.89 -6.71 3.41
CA ASP A 30 -8.86 -7.64 3.90
C ASP A 30 -8.88 -8.98 3.14
N ASP A 31 -10.08 -9.53 2.84
CA ASP A 31 -10.23 -10.70 1.96
C ASP A 31 -9.79 -10.36 0.52
N MET A 32 -10.18 -9.19 0.03
CA MET A 32 -9.84 -8.72 -1.30
C MET A 32 -8.33 -8.66 -1.53
N VAL A 33 -7.56 -8.07 -0.61
CA VAL A 33 -6.10 -7.94 -0.76
C VAL A 33 -5.40 -9.27 -0.55
N SER A 34 -5.82 -10.07 0.44
CA SER A 34 -5.22 -11.38 0.71
C SER A 34 -5.35 -12.36 -0.46
N ARG A 35 -6.47 -12.32 -1.20
CA ARG A 35 -6.71 -13.16 -2.38
C ARG A 35 -6.16 -12.58 -3.68
N SER A 36 -6.05 -11.26 -3.82
CA SER A 36 -5.63 -10.61 -5.07
C SER A 36 -4.18 -10.14 -5.09
N VAL A 37 -3.53 -10.00 -3.94
CA VAL A 37 -2.12 -9.58 -3.85
C VAL A 37 -1.23 -10.78 -3.53
N PRO A 38 -0.28 -11.15 -4.41
CA PRO A 38 0.57 -12.31 -4.18
C PRO A 38 1.43 -12.14 -2.93
N TYR A 39 1.44 -13.17 -2.09
CA TYR A 39 2.22 -13.21 -0.84
C TYR A 39 1.96 -12.01 0.09
N TYR A 40 0.73 -11.51 0.13
CA TYR A 40 0.38 -10.32 0.90
C TYR A 40 0.82 -10.39 2.37
N LEU A 41 0.54 -11.50 3.05
CA LEU A 41 0.92 -11.67 4.46
C LEU A 41 2.44 -11.67 4.65
N GLU A 42 3.18 -12.27 3.72
CA GLU A 42 4.64 -12.27 3.77
C GLU A 42 5.23 -10.87 3.50
N MET A 43 4.67 -10.13 2.55
CA MET A 43 5.04 -8.72 2.34
C MET A 43 4.80 -7.88 3.59
N GLN A 44 3.64 -8.04 4.22
CA GLN A 44 3.30 -7.35 5.46
C GLN A 44 4.31 -7.70 6.58
N ARG A 45 4.66 -8.99 6.73
CA ARG A 45 5.68 -9.43 7.69
C ARG A 45 7.04 -8.75 7.43
N MET A 46 7.48 -8.72 6.16
CA MET A 46 8.73 -8.06 5.76
C MET A 46 8.69 -6.54 6.01
N ILE A 47 7.56 -5.87 5.74
CA ILE A 47 7.35 -4.45 6.09
C ILE A 47 7.51 -4.26 7.61
N GLY A 48 6.90 -5.12 8.42
CA GLY A 48 7.00 -5.05 9.88
C GLY A 48 8.44 -5.17 10.39
N GLU A 49 9.22 -6.12 9.86
CA GLU A 49 10.63 -6.29 10.20
C GLU A 49 11.48 -5.08 9.80
N LEU A 50 11.30 -4.58 8.57
CA LEU A 50 12.01 -3.39 8.11
C LEU A 50 11.64 -2.15 8.92
N ALA A 51 10.35 -1.96 9.21
CA ALA A 51 9.91 -0.86 10.06
C ALA A 51 10.51 -0.95 11.46
N GLY A 52 10.53 -2.15 12.08
CA GLY A 52 11.14 -2.37 13.38
C GLY A 52 12.63 -2.05 13.43
N ASN A 53 13.36 -2.34 12.34
CA ASN A 53 14.79 -2.06 12.25
C ASN A 53 15.12 -0.57 12.06
N HIS A 54 14.21 0.21 11.49
CA HIS A 54 14.45 1.62 11.16
C HIS A 54 13.67 2.60 12.05
N ALA A 55 12.64 2.14 12.79
CA ALA A 55 11.90 2.98 13.72
C ALA A 55 12.78 3.40 14.91
N ILE A 56 12.74 4.68 15.23
CA ILE A 56 13.56 5.28 16.30
C ILE A 56 12.64 5.75 17.43
N ALA A 57 12.99 5.46 18.66
CA ALA A 57 12.27 5.88 19.87
C ALA A 57 11.98 7.39 19.86
N GLY A 58 10.74 7.76 20.22
CA GLY A 58 10.28 9.16 20.25
C GLY A 58 10.04 9.80 18.87
N THR A 59 10.00 8.99 17.81
CA THR A 59 9.65 9.43 16.45
C THR A 59 8.27 8.94 16.00
N GLU A 60 7.91 9.23 14.76
CA GLU A 60 6.67 8.77 14.14
C GLU A 60 6.95 7.78 13.01
N VAL A 61 6.05 6.79 12.85
CA VAL A 61 5.95 5.90 11.70
C VAL A 61 4.65 6.20 10.97
N TYR A 62 4.76 6.52 9.69
CA TYR A 62 3.62 6.86 8.83
C TYR A 62 3.25 5.69 7.93
N ASP A 63 1.94 5.42 7.81
CA ASP A 63 1.36 4.54 6.78
C ASP A 63 0.46 5.39 5.88
N LEU A 64 0.93 5.67 4.67
CA LEU A 64 0.24 6.51 3.68
C LEU A 64 -0.62 5.64 2.76
N GLY A 65 -1.94 5.80 2.83
CA GLY A 65 -2.92 4.89 2.28
C GLY A 65 -3.13 3.69 3.20
N CYS A 66 -3.32 3.96 4.50
CA CYS A 66 -3.38 2.92 5.53
C CYS A 66 -4.62 2.01 5.44
N SER A 67 -5.63 2.39 4.66
CA SER A 67 -6.86 1.61 4.45
C SER A 67 -7.47 1.11 5.77
N THR A 68 -7.63 -0.20 5.91
CA THR A 68 -8.17 -0.85 7.13
C THR A 68 -7.12 -1.10 8.21
N GLY A 69 -5.91 -0.56 8.09
CA GLY A 69 -4.86 -0.59 9.11
C GLY A 69 -4.04 -1.89 9.20
N SER A 70 -4.12 -2.77 8.21
CA SER A 70 -3.39 -4.05 8.25
C SER A 70 -1.88 -3.87 8.38
N THR A 71 -1.30 -2.86 7.73
CA THR A 71 0.13 -2.53 7.83
C THR A 71 0.50 -2.03 9.22
N LEU A 72 -0.30 -1.11 9.80
CA LEU A 72 -0.11 -0.62 11.18
C LEU A 72 -0.13 -1.77 12.19
N ILE A 73 -1.12 -2.66 12.08
CA ILE A 73 -1.26 -3.85 12.93
C ILE A 73 -0.04 -4.77 12.81
N THR A 74 0.44 -5.00 11.60
CA THR A 74 1.58 -5.89 11.37
C THR A 74 2.90 -5.30 11.87
N MET A 75 3.06 -3.97 11.79
CA MET A 75 4.24 -3.28 12.32
C MET A 75 4.28 -3.23 13.85
N ASP A 76 3.11 -3.26 14.51
CA ASP A 76 3.01 -3.05 15.96
C ASP A 76 3.93 -3.93 16.80
N PRO A 77 4.02 -5.26 16.59
CA PRO A 77 4.87 -6.12 17.42
C PRO A 77 6.39 -5.89 17.20
N SER A 78 6.77 -5.27 16.07
CA SER A 78 8.18 -5.09 15.68
C SER A 78 8.73 -3.71 16.02
N VAL A 79 7.85 -2.73 16.22
CA VAL A 79 8.22 -1.32 16.46
C VAL A 79 8.12 -1.01 17.97
N ALA A 80 9.10 -0.29 18.51
CA ALA A 80 9.10 0.09 19.93
C ALA A 80 7.84 0.89 20.32
N ASN A 81 7.33 0.69 21.55
CA ASN A 81 6.05 1.24 21.99
C ASN A 81 6.00 2.77 22.11
N ASP A 82 7.13 3.42 22.24
CA ASP A 82 7.27 4.88 22.32
C ASP A 82 7.35 5.56 20.95
N VAL A 83 7.16 4.80 19.88
CA VAL A 83 7.00 5.30 18.50
C VAL A 83 5.52 5.46 18.20
N LYS A 84 5.10 6.68 17.83
CA LYS A 84 3.72 6.97 17.43
C LYS A 84 3.45 6.50 16.02
N PHE A 85 2.27 5.92 15.79
CA PHE A 85 1.80 5.59 14.45
C PHE A 85 0.89 6.68 13.89
N VAL A 86 1.06 7.01 12.60
CA VAL A 86 0.20 7.94 11.87
C VAL A 86 -0.29 7.26 10.60
N GLY A 87 -1.59 6.95 10.55
CA GLY A 87 -2.27 6.43 9.36
C GLY A 87 -2.95 7.55 8.59
N ILE A 88 -2.74 7.63 7.29
CA ILE A 88 -3.39 8.60 6.40
C ILE A 88 -4.10 7.86 5.29
N ASP A 89 -5.37 8.18 5.06
CA ASP A 89 -6.18 7.67 3.94
C ASP A 89 -7.22 8.72 3.53
N ASP A 90 -7.67 8.73 2.29
CA ASP A 90 -8.69 9.65 1.81
C ASP A 90 -10.13 9.13 2.02
N SER A 91 -10.28 7.86 2.42
CA SER A 91 -11.56 7.22 2.72
C SER A 91 -11.83 7.20 4.24
N GLN A 92 -12.82 7.97 4.67
CA GLN A 92 -13.27 7.95 6.06
C GLN A 92 -13.81 6.58 6.48
N GLU A 93 -14.42 5.84 5.56
CA GLU A 93 -14.93 4.48 5.80
C GLU A 93 -13.79 3.49 6.09
N MET A 94 -12.68 3.61 5.37
CA MET A 94 -11.46 2.81 5.65
C MET A 94 -10.89 3.17 7.01
N LEU A 95 -10.74 4.46 7.34
CA LEU A 95 -10.23 4.91 8.63
C LEU A 95 -11.11 4.48 9.80
N ASN A 96 -12.44 4.52 9.65
CA ASN A 96 -13.37 4.03 10.68
C ASN A 96 -13.15 2.53 10.96
N LYS A 97 -12.94 1.73 9.90
CA LYS A 97 -12.63 0.31 10.06
C LYS A 97 -11.24 0.08 10.65
N CYS A 98 -10.27 0.89 10.25
CA CYS A 98 -8.91 0.88 10.83
C CYS A 98 -8.97 1.10 12.34
N ASP A 99 -9.62 2.18 12.79
CA ASP A 99 -9.76 2.51 14.21
C ASP A 99 -10.45 1.38 15.02
N ALA A 100 -11.53 0.83 14.44
CA ALA A 100 -12.24 -0.28 15.08
C ALA A 100 -11.33 -1.51 15.25
N LYS A 101 -10.54 -1.88 14.22
CA LYS A 101 -9.60 -3.01 14.26
C LYS A 101 -8.46 -2.78 15.26
N LEU A 102 -7.88 -1.57 15.29
CA LEU A 102 -6.80 -1.24 16.24
C LEU A 102 -7.29 -1.38 17.68
N LYS A 103 -8.51 -0.90 17.97
CA LYS A 103 -9.14 -1.03 19.30
C LYS A 103 -9.49 -2.48 19.64
N GLU A 104 -10.07 -3.23 18.71
CA GLU A 104 -10.43 -4.65 18.91
C GLU A 104 -9.21 -5.51 19.22
N LEU A 105 -8.07 -5.23 18.55
CA LEU A 105 -6.81 -5.94 18.77
C LEU A 105 -6.03 -5.44 19.98
N GLY A 106 -6.52 -4.42 20.68
CA GLY A 106 -5.90 -3.90 21.90
C GLY A 106 -4.57 -3.18 21.64
N ILE A 107 -4.41 -2.52 20.49
CA ILE A 107 -3.24 -1.70 20.21
C ILE A 107 -3.20 -0.54 21.20
N THR A 108 -2.16 -0.49 22.04
CA THR A 108 -2.02 0.46 23.15
C THR A 108 -1.09 1.63 22.86
N ARG A 109 -0.27 1.54 21.78
CA ARG A 109 0.60 2.65 21.39
C ARG A 109 -0.22 3.87 20.98
N GLU A 110 0.38 5.03 21.09
CA GLU A 110 -0.20 6.24 20.54
C GLU A 110 -0.33 6.13 19.01
N TYR A 111 -1.53 6.39 18.49
CA TYR A 111 -1.75 6.48 17.05
C TYR A 111 -2.68 7.62 16.69
N GLU A 112 -2.56 8.09 15.46
CA GLU A 112 -3.40 9.13 14.86
C GLU A 112 -3.85 8.68 13.48
N LEU A 113 -5.15 8.85 13.18
CA LEU A 113 -5.71 8.58 11.86
C LEU A 113 -6.18 9.90 11.24
N ARG A 114 -5.68 10.21 10.04
CA ARG A 114 -5.97 11.47 9.32
C ARG A 114 -6.66 11.18 8.01
N CYS A 115 -7.85 11.76 7.81
CA CYS A 115 -8.52 11.75 6.50
C CYS A 115 -7.92 12.84 5.62
N ALA A 116 -7.10 12.44 4.62
CA ALA A 116 -6.44 13.38 3.72
C ALA A 116 -6.10 12.75 2.37
N ASP A 117 -6.23 13.55 1.30
CA ASP A 117 -5.81 13.21 -0.05
C ASP A 117 -4.30 13.38 -0.20
N LEU A 118 -3.59 12.29 -0.52
CA LEU A 118 -2.13 12.28 -0.67
C LEU A 118 -1.62 13.15 -1.84
N ALA A 119 -2.48 13.50 -2.79
CA ALA A 119 -2.14 14.44 -3.86
C ALA A 119 -2.18 15.91 -3.41
N LYS A 120 -2.78 16.20 -2.24
CA LYS A 120 -2.88 17.55 -1.66
C LYS A 120 -1.83 17.77 -0.58
N ASP A 121 -1.84 18.96 0.02
CA ASP A 121 -0.88 19.31 1.06
C ASP A 121 -1.26 18.66 2.40
N PHE A 122 -0.33 17.90 2.94
CA PHE A 122 -0.32 17.39 4.31
C PHE A 122 1.14 17.38 4.82
N THR A 123 1.31 17.29 6.11
CA THR A 123 2.63 17.35 6.73
C THR A 123 3.05 15.99 7.26
N ILE A 124 4.32 15.66 7.03
CA ILE A 124 5.04 14.57 7.67
C ILE A 124 6.14 15.22 8.50
N ASN A 125 6.20 14.90 9.79
CA ASN A 125 7.20 15.45 10.70
C ASN A 125 7.79 14.33 11.54
N ASN A 126 9.05 14.47 11.92
CA ASN A 126 9.74 13.57 12.84
C ASN A 126 9.58 12.08 12.46
N ALA A 127 9.52 11.77 11.15
CA ALA A 127 9.32 10.40 10.70
C ALA A 127 10.66 9.63 10.69
N SER A 128 10.70 8.48 11.34
CA SER A 128 11.80 7.52 11.15
C SER A 128 11.49 6.52 10.04
N VAL A 129 10.20 6.20 9.83
CA VAL A 129 9.75 5.31 8.76
C VAL A 129 8.48 5.88 8.12
N VAL A 130 8.41 5.79 6.80
CA VAL A 130 7.20 6.03 6.02
C VAL A 130 6.93 4.80 5.16
N VAL A 131 5.69 4.30 5.18
CA VAL A 131 5.24 3.16 4.37
C VAL A 131 4.25 3.65 3.32
N LEU A 132 4.41 3.18 2.09
CA LEU A 132 3.47 3.28 0.98
C LEU A 132 3.23 1.84 0.47
N CYS A 133 2.23 1.15 1.01
CA CYS A 133 1.93 -0.24 0.65
C CYS A 133 0.80 -0.30 -0.37
N LEU A 134 1.14 -0.47 -1.65
CA LEU A 134 0.21 -0.51 -2.79
C LEU A 134 -0.60 0.78 -2.96
N THR A 135 0.01 1.90 -2.63
CA THR A 135 -0.65 3.22 -2.55
C THR A 135 -0.21 4.16 -3.66
N LEU A 136 1.10 4.30 -3.91
CA LEU A 136 1.63 5.28 -4.87
C LEU A 136 1.06 5.06 -6.28
N GLN A 137 0.76 3.83 -6.66
CA GLN A 137 0.14 3.46 -7.94
C GLN A 137 -1.24 4.09 -8.16
N PHE A 138 -1.94 4.51 -7.10
CA PHE A 138 -3.23 5.21 -7.16
C PHE A 138 -3.09 6.73 -7.20
N VAL A 139 -1.93 7.25 -6.85
CA VAL A 139 -1.62 8.68 -7.00
C VAL A 139 -1.34 8.98 -8.46
N ARG A 140 -1.97 10.02 -9.01
CA ARG A 140 -1.75 10.41 -10.42
C ARG A 140 -0.26 10.69 -10.67
N PRO A 141 0.31 10.26 -11.81
CA PRO A 141 1.74 10.41 -12.12
C PRO A 141 2.30 11.80 -11.86
N MET A 142 1.56 12.84 -12.23
CA MET A 142 1.96 14.24 -12.05
C MET A 142 2.13 14.68 -10.57
N HIS A 143 1.58 13.94 -9.61
CA HIS A 143 1.66 14.26 -8.18
C HIS A 143 2.66 13.39 -7.41
N ARG A 144 3.19 12.30 -8.00
CA ARG A 144 4.04 11.32 -7.32
C ARG A 144 5.36 11.91 -6.84
N GLU A 145 6.02 12.69 -7.70
CA GLU A 145 7.27 13.36 -7.35
C GLU A 145 7.08 14.31 -6.17
N GLN A 146 6.01 15.10 -6.16
CA GLN A 146 5.71 16.02 -5.07
C GLN A 146 5.39 15.27 -3.77
N LEU A 147 4.62 14.16 -3.83
CA LEU A 147 4.36 13.32 -2.67
C LEU A 147 5.67 12.76 -2.10
N LEU A 148 6.52 12.17 -2.94
CA LEU A 148 7.79 11.59 -2.48
C LEU A 148 8.78 12.65 -1.96
N LYS A 149 8.77 13.87 -2.50
CA LYS A 149 9.53 15.01 -1.94
C LYS A 149 9.04 15.39 -0.53
N ARG A 150 7.72 15.35 -0.28
CA ARG A 150 7.17 15.55 1.07
C ARG A 150 7.59 14.43 2.04
N VAL A 151 7.53 13.19 1.57
CA VAL A 151 8.00 12.04 2.34
C VAL A 151 9.49 12.22 2.70
N PHE A 152 10.33 12.53 1.70
CA PHE A 152 11.75 12.76 1.91
C PHE A 152 12.03 13.93 2.89
N ALA A 153 11.33 15.03 2.74
CA ALA A 153 11.46 16.19 3.63
C ALA A 153 11.10 15.84 5.09
N GLY A 154 10.00 15.09 5.29
CA GLY A 154 9.48 14.72 6.62
C GLY A 154 10.23 13.60 7.32
N LEU A 155 10.99 12.77 6.58
CA LEU A 155 11.86 11.76 7.15
C LEU A 155 13.04 12.41 7.88
N ASN A 156 13.40 11.86 9.03
CA ASN A 156 14.62 12.18 9.74
C ASN A 156 15.86 11.70 8.94
N PRO A 157 17.06 12.27 9.17
CA PRO A 157 18.29 11.73 8.57
C PRO A 157 18.47 10.24 8.90
N GLY A 158 18.72 9.42 7.88
CA GLY A 158 18.79 7.96 8.00
C GLY A 158 17.43 7.25 8.10
N GLY A 159 16.33 7.99 8.03
CA GLY A 159 14.99 7.41 8.00
C GLY A 159 14.69 6.65 6.71
N ALA A 160 13.74 5.72 6.78
CA ALA A 160 13.42 4.79 5.70
C ALA A 160 12.04 5.05 5.07
N LEU A 161 11.97 4.98 3.75
CA LEU A 161 10.74 4.77 2.99
C LEU A 161 10.64 3.30 2.61
N ILE A 162 9.53 2.66 2.92
CA ILE A 162 9.17 1.31 2.48
C ILE A 162 8.06 1.43 1.45
N LEU A 163 8.37 1.11 0.20
CA LEU A 163 7.46 1.25 -0.95
C LEU A 163 7.13 -0.13 -1.52
N VAL A 164 5.86 -0.50 -1.52
CA VAL A 164 5.38 -1.72 -2.19
C VAL A 164 4.42 -1.33 -3.30
N GLU A 165 4.69 -1.81 -4.52
CA GLU A 165 3.93 -1.42 -5.71
C GLU A 165 3.70 -2.61 -6.65
N LYS A 166 2.56 -2.57 -7.35
CA LYS A 166 2.41 -3.28 -8.61
C LYS A 166 3.19 -2.53 -9.68
N ILE A 167 3.92 -3.25 -10.52
CA ILE A 167 4.80 -2.67 -11.53
C ILE A 167 4.52 -3.23 -12.93
N LEU A 168 4.95 -2.51 -13.94
CA LEU A 168 5.03 -3.00 -15.32
C LEU A 168 6.31 -3.82 -15.53
N GLY A 169 6.26 -4.78 -16.43
CA GLY A 169 7.48 -5.44 -16.92
C GLY A 169 8.30 -4.45 -17.76
N GLU A 170 9.63 -4.54 -17.67
CA GLU A 170 10.53 -3.65 -18.44
C GLU A 170 10.33 -3.81 -19.95
N GLU A 171 10.13 -5.05 -20.42
CA GLU A 171 9.88 -5.39 -21.82
C GLU A 171 8.45 -5.87 -22.03
N SER A 172 7.84 -5.51 -23.15
CA SER A 172 6.43 -5.82 -23.48
C SER A 172 6.13 -7.33 -23.44
N ARG A 173 7.10 -8.18 -23.81
CA ARG A 173 6.94 -9.63 -23.75
C ARG A 173 6.78 -10.10 -22.30
N PHE A 174 7.72 -9.77 -21.44
CA PHE A 174 7.66 -10.13 -20.02
C PHE A 174 6.44 -9.53 -19.33
N ASN A 175 6.05 -8.30 -19.71
CA ASN A 175 4.85 -7.67 -19.13
C ASN A 175 3.59 -8.49 -19.44
N ARG A 176 3.43 -9.03 -20.66
CA ARG A 176 2.31 -9.91 -21.02
C ARG A 176 2.33 -11.20 -20.20
N ASP A 177 3.49 -11.84 -20.09
CA ASP A 177 3.64 -13.07 -19.33
C ASP A 177 3.31 -12.85 -17.83
N PHE A 178 3.78 -11.76 -17.25
CA PHE A 178 3.53 -11.40 -15.85
C PHE A 178 2.04 -11.10 -15.57
N ILE A 179 1.36 -10.46 -16.51
CA ILE A 179 -0.09 -10.23 -16.42
C ILE A 179 -0.83 -11.57 -16.44
N GLU A 180 -0.46 -12.51 -17.32
CA GLU A 180 -1.09 -13.83 -17.39
C GLU A 180 -0.83 -14.64 -16.12
N TYR A 181 0.41 -14.64 -15.59
CA TYR A 181 0.73 -15.31 -14.32
C TYR A 181 -0.04 -14.71 -13.15
N TYR A 182 -0.28 -13.40 -13.16
CA TYR A 182 -1.10 -12.74 -12.16
C TYR A 182 -2.58 -13.11 -12.26
N TYR A 183 -3.13 -13.25 -13.46
CA TYR A 183 -4.48 -13.75 -13.63
C TYR A 183 -4.60 -15.22 -13.18
N ASN A 184 -3.62 -16.05 -13.50
CA ASN A 184 -3.55 -17.43 -13.00
C ASN A 184 -3.48 -17.49 -11.46
N TYR A 185 -2.77 -16.55 -10.84
CA TYR A 185 -2.78 -16.42 -9.38
C TYR A 185 -4.18 -16.13 -8.84
N LYS A 186 -4.90 -15.17 -9.41
CA LYS A 186 -6.28 -14.85 -9.01
C LYS A 186 -7.23 -16.04 -9.18
N ARG A 187 -7.13 -16.76 -10.31
CA ARG A 187 -7.93 -17.99 -10.56
C ARG A 187 -7.70 -19.03 -9.46
N ARG A 188 -6.45 -19.26 -9.07
CA ARG A 188 -6.11 -20.16 -7.96
C ARG A 188 -6.66 -19.70 -6.61
N ASN A 189 -6.90 -18.40 -6.45
CA ASN A 189 -7.52 -17.82 -5.26
C ASN A 189 -9.04 -17.61 -5.42
N ASN A 190 -9.69 -18.43 -6.27
CA ASN A 190 -11.14 -18.49 -6.44
C ASN A 190 -11.79 -17.20 -6.97
N TYR A 191 -11.09 -16.41 -7.78
CA TYR A 191 -11.70 -15.39 -8.61
C TYR A 191 -12.16 -15.98 -9.94
N SER A 192 -13.41 -15.71 -10.34
CA SER A 192 -13.95 -16.03 -11.67
C SER A 192 -13.39 -15.11 -12.76
N GLU A 193 -13.50 -15.52 -14.02
CA GLU A 193 -13.12 -14.67 -15.17
C GLU A 193 -13.90 -13.34 -15.19
N LEU A 194 -15.17 -13.38 -14.78
CA LEU A 194 -16.01 -12.19 -14.70
C LEU A 194 -15.47 -11.20 -13.66
N GLU A 195 -15.16 -11.66 -12.45
CA GLU A 195 -14.59 -10.81 -11.39
C GLU A 195 -13.25 -10.23 -11.82
N ILE A 196 -12.37 -11.03 -12.46
CA ILE A 196 -11.08 -10.59 -12.95
C ILE A 196 -11.25 -9.50 -14.02
N SER A 197 -12.15 -9.69 -14.97
CA SER A 197 -12.37 -8.73 -16.07
C SER A 197 -13.00 -7.43 -15.58
N GLN A 198 -14.03 -7.50 -14.74
CA GLN A 198 -14.70 -6.31 -14.20
C GLN A 198 -13.80 -5.50 -13.27
N LYS A 199 -13.03 -6.17 -12.40
CA LYS A 199 -12.05 -5.49 -11.54
C LYS A 199 -10.92 -4.84 -12.34
N ARG A 200 -10.45 -5.49 -13.42
CA ARG A 200 -9.47 -4.89 -14.34
C ARG A 200 -10.00 -3.62 -14.97
N GLU A 201 -11.22 -3.66 -15.49
CA GLU A 201 -11.87 -2.52 -16.14
C GLU A 201 -12.06 -1.36 -15.14
N ALA A 202 -12.56 -1.64 -13.94
CA ALA A 202 -12.74 -0.63 -12.90
C ALA A 202 -11.41 0.04 -12.47
N LEU A 203 -10.28 -0.68 -12.53
CA LEU A 203 -8.95 -0.19 -12.15
C LEU A 203 -8.16 0.45 -13.31
N GLU A 204 -8.63 0.37 -14.55
CA GLU A 204 -7.86 0.75 -15.74
C GLU A 204 -7.34 2.20 -15.70
N ASN A 205 -8.18 3.14 -15.22
CA ASN A 205 -7.84 4.56 -15.11
C ASN A 205 -7.49 5.00 -13.67
N VAL A 206 -7.52 4.09 -12.73
CA VAL A 206 -7.34 4.37 -11.28
C VAL A 206 -5.98 3.90 -10.81
N LEU A 207 -5.58 2.68 -11.18
CA LEU A 207 -4.30 2.09 -10.83
C LEU A 207 -3.34 2.23 -12.03
N ILE A 208 -2.33 3.08 -11.89
CA ILE A 208 -1.34 3.37 -12.94
C ILE A 208 0.04 2.90 -12.48
N PRO A 209 0.45 1.66 -12.80
CA PRO A 209 1.75 1.16 -12.37
C PRO A 209 2.88 1.79 -13.19
N TYR A 210 4.02 2.03 -12.54
CA TYR A 210 5.29 2.35 -13.17
C TYR A 210 6.12 1.07 -13.39
N LYS A 211 7.15 1.14 -14.22
CA LYS A 211 8.22 0.15 -14.26
C LYS A 211 9.05 0.22 -12.97
N LEU A 212 9.75 -0.86 -12.64
CA LEU A 212 10.67 -0.84 -11.51
C LEU A 212 11.77 0.22 -11.72
N SER A 213 12.33 0.31 -12.92
CA SER A 213 13.33 1.32 -13.29
C SER A 213 12.83 2.75 -13.11
N GLU A 214 11.56 3.03 -13.43
CA GLU A 214 10.95 4.35 -13.26
C GLU A 214 10.79 4.69 -11.76
N ASN A 215 10.36 3.74 -10.94
CA ASN A 215 10.26 3.95 -9.49
C ASN A 215 11.63 4.20 -8.85
N LEU A 216 12.65 3.42 -9.21
CA LEU A 216 14.01 3.61 -8.70
C LEU A 216 14.61 4.96 -9.14
N LEU A 217 14.38 5.37 -10.39
CA LEU A 217 14.81 6.67 -10.89
C LEU A 217 14.13 7.81 -10.11
N LEU A 218 12.81 7.73 -9.92
CA LEU A 218 12.04 8.72 -9.18
C LEU A 218 12.54 8.86 -7.72
N LEU A 219 12.80 7.75 -7.03
CA LEU A 219 13.37 7.77 -5.68
C LEU A 219 14.75 8.46 -5.65
N LYS A 220 15.61 8.15 -6.62
CA LYS A 220 16.92 8.78 -6.76
C LYS A 220 16.81 10.30 -7.02
N GLU A 221 15.92 10.71 -7.92
CA GLU A 221 15.69 12.13 -8.26
C GLU A 221 15.13 12.94 -7.08
N VAL A 222 14.35 12.30 -6.21
CA VAL A 222 13.83 12.91 -4.97
C VAL A 222 14.95 13.10 -3.93
N GLY A 223 16.01 12.27 -3.97
CA GLY A 223 17.17 12.42 -3.10
C GLY A 223 17.50 11.22 -2.22
N PHE A 224 16.78 10.12 -2.31
CA PHE A 224 17.10 8.90 -1.55
C PHE A 224 18.50 8.38 -1.94
N SER A 225 19.37 8.18 -0.94
CA SER A 225 20.78 7.84 -1.16
C SER A 225 21.01 6.38 -1.50
N HIS A 226 20.22 5.49 -0.91
CA HIS A 226 20.31 4.04 -1.07
C HIS A 226 18.92 3.44 -1.26
N THR A 227 18.83 2.51 -2.20
CA THR A 227 17.60 1.76 -2.45
C THR A 227 17.93 0.27 -2.59
N GLU A 228 17.09 -0.59 -2.00
CA GLU A 228 17.22 -2.04 -2.12
C GLU A 228 15.85 -2.67 -2.39
N ILE A 229 15.82 -3.74 -3.19
CA ILE A 229 14.61 -4.50 -3.49
C ILE A 229 14.54 -5.65 -2.48
N PHE A 230 13.59 -5.58 -1.54
CA PHE A 230 13.41 -6.64 -0.54
C PHE A 230 12.39 -7.70 -0.94
N PHE A 231 11.51 -7.39 -1.90
CA PHE A 231 10.49 -8.31 -2.40
C PHE A 231 10.32 -8.18 -3.92
N LYS A 232 10.19 -9.29 -4.62
CA LYS A 232 9.85 -9.31 -6.05
C LYS A 232 9.03 -10.55 -6.39
N TRP A 233 7.84 -10.34 -6.94
CA TRP A 233 7.01 -11.37 -7.56
C TRP A 233 6.44 -10.85 -8.86
N TYR A 234 6.94 -11.35 -9.99
CA TYR A 234 6.58 -10.89 -11.35
C TYR A 234 6.32 -9.38 -11.43
N ASN A 235 5.05 -8.97 -11.36
CA ASN A 235 4.60 -7.58 -11.46
C ASN A 235 4.28 -6.93 -10.08
N PHE A 236 4.86 -7.42 -8.99
CA PHE A 236 4.85 -6.79 -7.67
C PHE A 236 6.27 -6.64 -7.15
N THR A 237 6.55 -5.54 -6.49
CA THR A 237 7.86 -5.26 -5.90
C THR A 237 7.75 -4.54 -4.58
N GLY A 238 8.69 -4.81 -3.67
CA GLY A 238 8.92 -4.04 -2.46
C GLY A 238 10.32 -3.42 -2.51
N ILE A 239 10.42 -2.14 -2.24
CA ILE A 239 11.65 -1.34 -2.25
C ILE A 239 11.78 -0.67 -0.89
N ILE A 240 12.96 -0.72 -0.29
CA ILE A 240 13.32 0.15 0.82
C ILE A 240 14.26 1.24 0.30
N ALA A 241 14.07 2.48 0.74
CA ALA A 241 14.88 3.62 0.36
C ALA A 241 15.28 4.44 1.60
N ILE A 242 16.56 4.82 1.72
CA ILE A 242 17.12 5.52 2.88
C ILE A 242 17.41 6.99 2.51
N LYS A 243 16.99 7.89 3.41
CA LYS A 243 17.30 9.33 3.32
C LYS A 243 18.73 9.64 3.66
#